data_15224b2cebc0363fdd4da4594b618ddc
#
_entry.id   15224b2cebc0363fdd4da4594b618ddc
#
_cell.length_a   1.000
_cell.length_b   1.000
_cell.length_c   1.000
_cell.angle_alpha   90.00
_cell.angle_beta   90.00
_cell.angle_gamma   90.00
#
_symmetry.space_group_name_H-M   'P 1'
#
loop_
_entity.id
_entity.type
_entity.pdbx_description
1 polymer ?
#
loop_
_entity_poly.entity_id
_entity_poly.type
_entity_poly.pdbx_seq_one_letter_code
_entity_poly.pdbx_strand_id
1 'polypeptide(L)'
;PLAETAPVRPVRVRPDLHRSHGMNRLGRRFLAAMLVVLGVAVLMIAVAAQTMFINEHDLELLMWFLVPAVLGAAMVAVLMARPVARDSKRICDAAMRVADGDLSARTGGMRNDELGEAAEMFDMMVDRLDAVEQERALMLSSISHDLRTPLAALRAAVEAIRDGVAADPDMYLTGMERQVRAL
;
A
#
# COMPACT_ATOMS: atom_id res chain seq x y z
N PRO A 1 -35.39 -24.42 -9.30
CA PRO A 1 -34.11 -24.85 -8.81
C PRO A 1 -33.36 -23.61 -8.34
N LEU A 2 -33.30 -23.48 -7.00
CA LEU A 2 -32.60 -22.40 -6.33
C LEU A 2 -31.12 -22.55 -6.59
N ALA A 3 -30.51 -21.55 -7.22
CA ALA A 3 -29.07 -21.48 -7.36
C ALA A 3 -28.45 -21.32 -5.97
N GLU A 4 -27.76 -22.35 -5.53
CA GLU A 4 -27.00 -22.44 -4.31
C GLU A 4 -25.86 -21.42 -4.38
N THR A 5 -26.00 -20.31 -3.62
CA THR A 5 -24.95 -19.31 -3.47
C THR A 5 -23.78 -19.96 -2.75
N ALA A 6 -22.68 -20.16 -3.47
CA ALA A 6 -21.43 -20.65 -2.90
C ALA A 6 -21.00 -19.76 -1.73
N PRO A 7 -20.64 -20.34 -0.56
CA PRO A 7 -20.26 -19.54 0.60
C PRO A 7 -18.96 -18.79 0.31
N VAL A 8 -19.00 -17.48 0.49
CA VAL A 8 -17.83 -16.61 0.52
C VAL A 8 -16.86 -17.16 1.56
N ARG A 9 -15.69 -17.63 1.11
CA ARG A 9 -14.64 -18.12 2.01
C ARG A 9 -14.17 -16.97 2.89
N PRO A 10 -14.27 -17.08 4.24
CA PRO A 10 -13.74 -16.05 5.10
C PRO A 10 -12.24 -15.92 4.88
N VAL A 11 -11.77 -14.72 4.58
CA VAL A 11 -10.35 -14.38 4.52
C VAL A 11 -9.76 -14.72 5.88
N ARG A 12 -8.94 -15.76 5.93
CA ARG A 12 -8.22 -16.17 7.13
C ARG A 12 -7.22 -15.07 7.47
N VAL A 13 -7.62 -14.13 8.31
CA VAL A 13 -6.69 -13.20 8.95
C VAL A 13 -5.74 -14.06 9.77
N ARG A 14 -4.49 -14.15 9.36
CA ARG A 14 -3.44 -14.81 10.15
C ARG A 14 -3.24 -14.00 11.43
N PRO A 15 -3.48 -14.57 12.61
CA PRO A 15 -3.32 -13.87 13.89
C PRO A 15 -1.87 -13.75 14.35
N ASP A 16 -0.90 -14.01 13.47
CA ASP A 16 0.52 -14.14 13.85
C ASP A 16 1.29 -12.82 13.86
N LEU A 17 0.60 -11.66 13.75
CA LEU A 17 1.21 -10.33 13.82
C LEU A 17 1.72 -9.93 15.21
N HIS A 18 1.62 -10.82 16.20
CA HIS A 18 2.18 -10.59 17.53
C HIS A 18 3.54 -11.28 17.68
N ARG A 19 4.45 -11.06 16.72
CA ARG A 19 5.86 -11.44 16.89
C ARG A 19 6.59 -10.35 17.66
N SER A 20 6.74 -10.65 18.95
CA SER A 20 7.82 -10.27 19.88
C SER A 20 8.65 -9.03 19.50
N HIS A 21 8.62 -8.06 20.39
CA HIS A 21 9.58 -6.97 20.59
C HIS A 21 11.04 -7.44 20.68
N GLY A 22 11.53 -8.11 19.66
CA GLY A 22 12.95 -8.18 19.39
C GLY A 22 13.33 -6.82 18.78
N MET A 23 14.30 -6.15 19.42
CA MET A 23 14.87 -4.88 18.96
C MET A 23 15.04 -4.92 17.44
N ASN A 24 14.26 -4.09 16.73
CA ASN A 24 14.06 -4.09 15.30
C ASN A 24 15.41 -4.10 14.55
N ARG A 25 15.52 -4.86 13.48
CA ARG A 25 16.78 -5.00 12.72
C ARG A 25 17.32 -3.65 12.26
N LEU A 26 16.44 -2.70 11.97
CA LEU A 26 16.78 -1.31 11.64
C LEU A 26 17.36 -0.60 12.86
N GLY A 27 16.70 -0.70 14.03
CA GLY A 27 17.18 -0.12 15.29
C GLY A 27 18.54 -0.67 15.70
N ARG A 28 18.78 -1.99 15.51
CA ARG A 28 20.09 -2.60 15.78
C ARG A 28 21.19 -2.08 14.87
N ARG A 29 20.91 -1.82 13.60
CA ARG A 29 21.87 -1.23 12.65
C ARG A 29 22.16 0.22 12.97
N PHE A 30 21.13 0.99 13.32
CA PHE A 30 21.29 2.37 13.80
C PHE A 30 22.11 2.42 15.10
N LEU A 31 21.80 1.55 16.05
CA LEU A 31 22.51 1.46 17.32
C LEU A 31 23.96 1.01 17.11
N ALA A 32 24.19 0.04 16.22
CA ALA A 32 25.55 -0.40 15.86
C ALA A 32 26.35 0.72 15.17
N ALA A 33 25.76 1.45 14.23
CA ALA A 33 26.40 2.58 13.57
C ALA A 33 26.70 3.71 14.58
N MET A 34 25.78 4.01 15.48
CA MET A 34 25.97 5.01 16.55
C MET A 34 27.06 4.58 17.53
N LEU A 35 27.13 3.28 17.90
CA LEU A 35 28.19 2.73 18.76
C LEU A 35 29.55 2.79 18.08
N VAL A 36 29.63 2.54 16.77
CA VAL A 36 30.88 2.66 16.02
C VAL A 36 31.36 4.10 16.00
N VAL A 37 30.48 5.07 15.71
CA VAL A 37 30.82 6.50 15.72
C VAL A 37 31.24 6.95 17.12
N LEU A 38 30.48 6.54 18.14
CA LEU A 38 30.83 6.83 19.54
C LEU A 38 32.17 6.20 19.95
N GLY A 39 32.42 4.93 19.56
CA GLY A 39 33.66 4.23 19.83
C GLY A 39 34.88 4.92 19.19
N VAL A 40 34.74 5.36 17.94
CA VAL A 40 35.78 6.14 17.26
C VAL A 40 36.01 7.48 17.94
N ALA A 41 34.95 8.19 18.35
CA ALA A 41 35.06 9.45 19.07
C ALA A 41 35.75 9.29 20.43
N VAL A 42 35.38 8.25 21.21
CA VAL A 42 36.01 7.93 22.50
C VAL A 42 37.47 7.56 22.32
N LEU A 43 37.79 6.74 21.31
CA LEU A 43 39.18 6.35 21.00
C LEU A 43 40.03 7.59 20.66
N MET A 44 39.47 8.51 19.88
CA MET A 44 40.12 9.78 19.53
C MET A 44 40.40 10.65 20.75
N ILE A 45 39.40 10.79 21.64
CA ILE A 45 39.54 11.57 22.88
C ILE A 45 40.60 10.88 23.78
N ALA A 46 40.59 9.56 23.86
CA ALA A 46 41.58 8.83 24.66
C ALA A 46 43.01 9.00 24.12
N VAL A 47 43.20 8.95 22.81
CA VAL A 47 44.50 9.20 22.16
C VAL A 47 44.95 10.63 22.38
N ALA A 48 44.03 11.62 22.18
CA ALA A 48 44.30 13.03 22.42
C ALA A 48 44.68 13.30 23.90
N ALA A 49 44.02 12.63 24.86
CA ALA A 49 44.29 12.78 26.28
C ALA A 49 45.65 12.22 26.69
N GLN A 50 46.14 11.15 26.02
CA GLN A 50 47.47 10.58 26.27
C GLN A 50 48.61 11.43 25.68
N THR A 51 48.36 12.22 24.65
CA THR A 51 49.35 13.07 23.99
C THR A 51 49.39 14.51 24.54
N MET A 52 48.60 14.83 25.58
CA MET A 52 48.37 16.18 26.11
C MET A 52 49.59 16.74 26.88
N PHE A 53 50.78 16.73 26.27
CA PHE A 53 51.83 17.65 26.52
C PHE A 53 51.96 18.57 25.30
N ILE A 54 51.46 19.77 25.45
CA ILE A 54 51.20 20.80 24.46
C ILE A 54 52.44 21.09 23.60
N ASN A 55 52.43 20.68 22.33
CA ASN A 55 53.33 21.19 21.30
C ASN A 55 52.51 21.43 20.02
N GLU A 56 52.91 22.39 19.18
CA GLU A 56 52.23 22.75 17.91
C GLU A 56 52.06 21.55 16.97
N HIS A 57 52.78 20.47 17.15
CA HIS A 57 52.69 19.19 16.41
C HIS A 57 51.41 18.38 16.71
N ASP A 58 50.77 18.65 17.85
CA ASP A 58 49.57 17.90 18.28
C ASP A 58 48.32 18.27 17.50
N LEU A 59 48.27 19.51 16.97
CA LEU A 59 47.19 19.98 16.14
C LEU A 59 47.16 19.26 14.75
N GLU A 60 48.33 19.03 14.18
CA GLU A 60 48.43 18.26 12.93
C GLU A 60 48.01 16.79 13.14
N LEU A 61 48.43 16.15 14.20
CA LEU A 61 47.99 14.80 14.52
C LEU A 61 46.49 14.70 14.76
N LEU A 62 45.92 15.66 15.49
CA LEU A 62 44.48 15.74 15.70
C LEU A 62 43.73 15.80 14.35
N MET A 63 44.15 16.64 13.42
CA MET A 63 43.54 16.77 12.09
C MET A 63 43.68 15.49 11.26
N TRP A 64 44.83 14.80 11.32
CA TRP A 64 45.05 13.54 10.62
C TRP A 64 44.12 12.41 11.08
N PHE A 65 43.66 12.42 12.34
CA PHE A 65 42.67 11.46 12.84
C PHE A 65 41.23 11.93 12.74
N LEU A 66 40.97 13.24 12.92
CA LEU A 66 39.63 13.79 12.91
C LEU A 66 39.00 13.73 11.49
N VAL A 67 39.77 14.12 10.48
CA VAL A 67 39.24 14.17 9.11
C VAL A 67 38.81 12.79 8.62
N PRO A 68 39.60 11.70 8.70
CA PRO A 68 39.16 10.37 8.26
C PRO A 68 38.02 9.82 9.14
N ALA A 69 37.95 10.17 10.43
CA ALA A 69 36.86 9.75 11.31
C ALA A 69 35.54 10.39 10.90
N VAL A 70 35.53 11.69 10.62
CA VAL A 70 34.34 12.41 10.15
C VAL A 70 33.91 11.90 8.76
N LEU A 71 34.84 11.70 7.85
CA LEU A 71 34.54 11.13 6.53
C LEU A 71 34.00 9.69 6.63
N GLY A 72 34.57 8.88 7.50
CA GLY A 72 34.08 7.52 7.75
C GLY A 72 32.66 7.52 8.34
N ALA A 73 32.40 8.35 9.32
CA ALA A 73 31.07 8.52 9.89
C ALA A 73 30.04 9.01 8.86
N ALA A 74 30.40 10.00 8.04
CA ALA A 74 29.56 10.51 6.97
C ALA A 74 29.27 9.41 5.92
N MET A 75 30.29 8.63 5.55
CA MET A 75 30.14 7.50 4.63
C MET A 75 29.15 6.47 5.17
N VAL A 76 29.30 6.06 6.45
CA VAL A 76 28.38 5.10 7.10
C VAL A 76 26.96 5.66 7.16
N ALA A 77 26.80 6.93 7.52
CA ALA A 77 25.49 7.58 7.56
C ALA A 77 24.80 7.57 6.17
N VAL A 78 25.53 7.90 5.10
CA VAL A 78 25.01 7.89 3.72
C VAL A 78 24.67 6.46 3.28
N LEU A 79 25.51 5.48 3.57
CA LEU A 79 25.24 4.08 3.23
C LEU A 79 24.02 3.52 3.96
N MET A 80 23.76 3.98 5.18
CA MET A 80 22.57 3.58 5.94
C MET A 80 21.30 4.33 5.52
N ALA A 81 21.40 5.60 5.17
CA ALA A 81 20.26 6.44 4.79
C ALA A 81 19.70 6.12 3.39
N ARG A 82 20.59 5.83 2.43
CA ARG A 82 20.19 5.59 1.02
C ARG A 82 19.15 4.47 0.82
N PRO A 83 19.28 3.28 1.42
CA PRO A 83 18.28 2.23 1.27
C PRO A 83 16.91 2.65 1.84
N VAL A 84 16.89 3.26 3.02
CA VAL A 84 15.65 3.72 3.66
C VAL A 84 14.93 4.77 2.79
N ALA A 85 15.69 5.73 2.26
CA ALA A 85 15.12 6.75 1.36
C ALA A 85 14.56 6.15 0.06
N ARG A 86 15.23 5.13 -0.51
CA ARG A 86 14.74 4.45 -1.71
C ARG A 86 13.46 3.66 -1.46
N ASP A 87 13.40 2.94 -0.36
CA ASP A 87 12.25 2.09 -0.02
C ASP A 87 11.04 2.96 0.35
N SER A 88 11.25 4.06 1.11
CA SER A 88 10.21 5.05 1.37
C SER A 88 9.67 5.67 0.07
N LYS A 89 10.57 6.01 -0.89
CA LYS A 89 10.15 6.54 -2.18
C LYS A 89 9.29 5.54 -2.97
N ARG A 90 9.62 4.25 -2.96
CA ARG A 90 8.82 3.21 -3.64
C ARG A 90 7.41 3.12 -3.09
N ILE A 91 7.24 3.20 -1.77
CA ILE A 91 5.90 3.22 -1.15
C ILE A 91 5.13 4.46 -1.61
N CYS A 92 5.77 5.64 -1.60
CA CYS A 92 5.14 6.87 -2.07
C CYS A 92 4.75 6.80 -3.55
N ASP A 93 5.64 6.28 -4.41
CA ASP A 93 5.38 6.15 -5.84
C ASP A 93 4.21 5.16 -6.11
N ALA A 94 4.17 4.03 -5.38
CA ALA A 94 3.06 3.08 -5.45
C ALA A 94 1.75 3.72 -4.96
N ALA A 95 1.79 4.47 -3.85
CA ALA A 95 0.62 5.16 -3.31
C ALA A 95 0.05 6.21 -4.27
N MET A 96 0.91 6.97 -4.95
CA MET A 96 0.47 7.92 -5.99
C MET A 96 -0.21 7.20 -7.15
N ARG A 97 0.35 6.09 -7.64
CA ARG A 97 -0.27 5.30 -8.72
C ARG A 97 -1.64 4.76 -8.32
N VAL A 98 -1.78 4.25 -7.09
CA VAL A 98 -3.07 3.79 -6.56
C VAL A 98 -4.06 4.95 -6.46
N ALA A 99 -3.63 6.13 -6.03
CA ALA A 99 -4.46 7.33 -5.98
C ALA A 99 -4.94 7.78 -7.38
N ASP A 100 -4.11 7.57 -8.42
CA ASP A 100 -4.45 7.82 -9.82
C ASP A 100 -5.34 6.71 -10.45
N GLY A 101 -5.73 5.70 -9.65
CA GLY A 101 -6.61 4.61 -10.07
C GLY A 101 -5.91 3.34 -10.56
N ASP A 102 -4.59 3.28 -10.54
CA ASP A 102 -3.84 2.07 -10.90
C ASP A 102 -3.76 1.10 -9.72
N LEU A 103 -4.81 0.30 -9.55
CA LEU A 103 -4.89 -0.73 -8.50
C LEU A 103 -3.97 -1.94 -8.74
N SER A 104 -3.22 -1.97 -9.83
CA SER A 104 -2.18 -2.98 -10.06
C SER A 104 -0.83 -2.62 -9.43
N ALA A 105 -0.66 -1.37 -8.98
CA ALA A 105 0.56 -0.90 -8.38
C ALA A 105 0.86 -1.64 -7.07
N ARG A 106 2.09 -2.11 -6.92
CA ARG A 106 2.61 -2.75 -5.71
C ARG A 106 3.96 -2.14 -5.36
N THR A 107 4.33 -2.24 -4.10
CA THR A 107 5.62 -1.74 -3.61
C THR A 107 6.81 -2.58 -4.07
N GLY A 108 6.57 -3.85 -4.43
CA GLY A 108 7.54 -4.78 -5.01
C GLY A 108 8.65 -5.16 -4.04
N GLY A 109 8.52 -6.31 -3.37
CA GLY A 109 9.51 -7.01 -2.55
C GLY A 109 10.49 -6.13 -1.78
N MET A 110 10.19 -5.81 -0.54
CA MET A 110 11.04 -5.01 0.33
C MET A 110 11.84 -5.85 1.32
N ARG A 111 12.72 -5.18 2.05
CA ARG A 111 13.58 -5.75 3.09
C ARG A 111 12.73 -6.30 4.24
N ASN A 112 13.32 -7.23 4.97
CA ASN A 112 12.72 -7.86 6.15
C ASN A 112 12.91 -6.96 7.39
N ASP A 113 12.40 -5.72 7.33
CA ASP A 113 12.41 -4.73 8.39
C ASP A 113 11.03 -4.05 8.49
N GLU A 114 10.87 -3.05 9.36
CA GLU A 114 9.61 -2.36 9.62
C GLU A 114 9.05 -1.67 8.39
N LEU A 115 9.92 -1.21 7.50
CA LEU A 115 9.52 -0.59 6.25
C LEU A 115 8.99 -1.64 5.27
N GLY A 116 9.56 -2.85 5.30
CA GLY A 116 9.05 -4.00 4.56
C GLY A 116 7.68 -4.44 5.05
N GLU A 117 7.45 -4.48 6.38
CA GLU A 117 6.14 -4.78 6.97
C GLU A 117 5.08 -3.73 6.57
N ALA A 118 5.45 -2.45 6.58
CA ALA A 118 4.58 -1.37 6.12
C ALA A 118 4.23 -1.51 4.63
N ALA A 119 5.18 -1.93 3.80
CA ALA A 119 4.97 -2.18 2.38
C ALA A 119 4.02 -3.37 2.15
N GLU A 120 4.18 -4.47 2.89
CA GLU A 120 3.27 -5.61 2.81
C GLU A 120 1.85 -5.24 3.24
N MET A 121 1.70 -4.45 4.30
CA MET A 121 0.38 -3.95 4.73
C MET A 121 -0.25 -3.04 3.68
N PHE A 122 0.56 -2.20 3.02
CA PHE A 122 0.10 -1.38 1.91
C PHE A 122 -0.38 -2.25 0.75
N ASP A 123 0.40 -3.24 0.32
CA ASP A 123 0.02 -4.15 -0.77
C ASP A 123 -1.26 -4.92 -0.45
N MET A 124 -1.45 -5.39 0.80
CA MET A 124 -2.71 -6.01 1.25
C MET A 124 -3.90 -5.04 1.23
N MET A 125 -3.68 -3.79 1.54
CA MET A 125 -4.73 -2.76 1.43
C MET A 125 -5.15 -2.55 -0.02
N VAL A 126 -4.21 -2.50 -0.94
CA VAL A 126 -4.48 -2.36 -2.39
C VAL A 126 -5.23 -3.59 -2.91
N ASP A 127 -4.87 -4.81 -2.49
CA ASP A 127 -5.59 -6.03 -2.87
C ASP A 127 -7.06 -5.99 -2.44
N ARG A 128 -7.34 -5.48 -1.23
CA ARG A 128 -8.72 -5.30 -0.75
C ARG A 128 -9.48 -4.25 -1.56
N LEU A 129 -8.82 -3.14 -1.90
CA LEU A 129 -9.42 -2.08 -2.69
C LEU A 129 -9.78 -2.58 -4.10
N ASP A 130 -8.88 -3.34 -4.73
CA ASP A 130 -9.10 -3.96 -6.03
C ASP A 130 -10.29 -4.94 -5.99
N ALA A 131 -10.35 -5.78 -4.96
CA ALA A 131 -11.48 -6.71 -4.76
C ALA A 131 -12.83 -5.99 -4.61
N VAL A 132 -12.88 -4.89 -3.85
CA VAL A 132 -14.09 -4.07 -3.68
C VAL A 132 -14.51 -3.42 -5.00
N GLU A 133 -13.56 -2.91 -5.78
CA GLU A 133 -13.88 -2.27 -7.06
C GLU A 133 -14.35 -3.29 -8.11
N GLN A 134 -13.78 -4.50 -8.11
CA GLN A 134 -14.26 -5.62 -8.94
C GLN A 134 -15.69 -6.04 -8.55
N GLU A 135 -15.98 -6.17 -7.26
CA GLU A 135 -17.33 -6.50 -6.76
C GLU A 135 -18.33 -5.43 -7.18
N ARG A 136 -17.96 -4.16 -7.04
CA ARG A 136 -18.78 -3.01 -7.49
C ARG A 136 -19.06 -3.07 -8.99
N ALA A 137 -18.04 -3.35 -9.80
CA ALA A 137 -18.21 -3.46 -11.25
C ALA A 137 -19.14 -4.60 -11.64
N LEU A 138 -19.03 -5.76 -10.99
CA LEU A 138 -19.94 -6.90 -11.19
C LEU A 138 -21.36 -6.56 -10.78
N MET A 139 -21.56 -5.90 -9.64
CA MET A 139 -22.87 -5.45 -9.16
C MET A 139 -23.53 -4.49 -10.16
N LEU A 140 -22.80 -3.50 -10.65
CA LEU A 140 -23.31 -2.55 -11.65
C LEU A 140 -23.69 -3.25 -12.97
N SER A 141 -22.89 -4.23 -13.38
CA SER A 141 -23.18 -5.05 -14.58
C SER A 141 -24.46 -5.86 -14.40
N SER A 142 -24.62 -6.51 -13.23
CA SER A 142 -25.85 -7.26 -12.90
C SER A 142 -27.08 -6.37 -12.91
N ILE A 143 -27.02 -5.23 -12.20
CA ILE A 143 -28.13 -4.27 -12.16
C ILE A 143 -28.48 -3.80 -13.58
N SER A 144 -27.47 -3.50 -14.40
CA SER A 144 -27.70 -3.05 -15.79
C SER A 144 -28.38 -4.13 -16.62
N HIS A 145 -28.05 -5.41 -16.43
CA HIS A 145 -28.70 -6.52 -17.09
C HIS A 145 -30.13 -6.68 -16.60
N ASP A 146 -30.36 -6.63 -15.30
CA ASP A 146 -31.67 -6.83 -14.68
C ASP A 146 -32.66 -5.71 -15.00
N LEU A 147 -32.16 -4.50 -15.24
CA LEU A 147 -32.96 -3.36 -15.71
C LEU A 147 -33.27 -3.42 -17.21
N ARG A 148 -32.39 -3.98 -18.03
CA ARG A 148 -32.60 -4.02 -19.49
C ARG A 148 -33.81 -4.84 -19.88
N THR A 149 -34.03 -5.97 -19.21
CA THR A 149 -35.17 -6.86 -19.52
C THR A 149 -36.52 -6.20 -19.30
N PRO A 150 -36.82 -5.60 -18.12
CA PRO A 150 -38.11 -4.92 -17.91
C PRO A 150 -38.29 -3.67 -18.80
N LEU A 151 -37.21 -2.91 -19.05
CA LEU A 151 -37.24 -1.76 -19.94
C LEU A 151 -37.55 -2.16 -21.39
N ALA A 152 -36.99 -3.28 -21.88
CA ALA A 152 -37.28 -3.82 -23.19
C ALA A 152 -38.77 -4.24 -23.30
N ALA A 153 -39.34 -4.88 -22.27
CA ALA A 153 -40.75 -5.24 -22.22
C ALA A 153 -41.65 -4.01 -22.21
N LEU A 154 -41.31 -3.00 -21.40
CA LEU A 154 -42.07 -1.71 -21.40
C LEU A 154 -42.03 -1.04 -22.77
N ARG A 155 -40.88 -0.99 -23.41
CA ARG A 155 -40.72 -0.43 -24.76
C ARG A 155 -41.55 -1.17 -25.78
N ALA A 156 -41.52 -2.49 -25.77
CA ALA A 156 -42.31 -3.31 -26.69
C ALA A 156 -43.83 -3.09 -26.50
N ALA A 157 -44.27 -2.96 -25.23
CA ALA A 157 -45.68 -2.66 -24.92
C ALA A 157 -46.10 -1.27 -25.45
N VAL A 158 -45.24 -0.25 -25.28
CA VAL A 158 -45.51 1.10 -25.82
C VAL A 158 -45.57 1.10 -27.36
N GLU A 159 -44.63 0.41 -28.00
CA GLU A 159 -44.59 0.27 -29.47
C GLU A 159 -45.84 -0.44 -29.98
N ALA A 160 -46.29 -1.52 -29.33
CA ALA A 160 -47.52 -2.24 -29.72
C ALA A 160 -48.80 -1.39 -29.61
N ILE A 161 -48.90 -0.57 -28.57
CA ILE A 161 -50.03 0.39 -28.40
C ILE A 161 -49.99 1.48 -29.48
N ARG A 162 -48.79 2.05 -29.71
CA ARG A 162 -48.63 3.15 -30.69
C ARG A 162 -48.93 2.70 -32.13
N ASP A 163 -48.48 1.51 -32.48
CA ASP A 163 -48.64 0.97 -33.83
C ASP A 163 -50.03 0.31 -34.05
N GLY A 164 -50.93 0.36 -33.06
CA GLY A 164 -52.30 -0.12 -33.14
C GLY A 164 -52.41 -1.65 -33.21
N VAL A 165 -51.34 -2.38 -32.86
CA VAL A 165 -51.28 -3.85 -32.89
C VAL A 165 -51.80 -4.47 -31.59
N ALA A 166 -51.89 -3.65 -30.51
CA ALA A 166 -52.43 -4.11 -29.24
C ALA A 166 -53.95 -4.36 -29.34
N ALA A 167 -54.34 -5.64 -29.25
CA ALA A 167 -55.75 -6.04 -29.31
C ALA A 167 -56.59 -5.51 -28.13
N ASP A 168 -55.93 -5.34 -26.95
CA ASP A 168 -56.49 -4.73 -25.74
C ASP A 168 -55.44 -3.81 -25.10
N PRO A 169 -55.50 -2.49 -25.35
CA PRO A 169 -54.54 -1.52 -24.77
C PRO A 169 -54.54 -1.49 -23.25
N ASP A 170 -55.67 -1.75 -22.56
CA ASP A 170 -55.81 -1.67 -21.11
C ASP A 170 -55.04 -2.84 -20.45
N MET A 171 -55.00 -4.01 -21.11
CA MET A 171 -54.18 -5.15 -20.66
C MET A 171 -52.67 -4.83 -20.71
N TYR A 172 -52.22 -4.15 -21.75
CA TYR A 172 -50.81 -3.72 -21.87
C TYR A 172 -50.45 -2.67 -20.83
N LEU A 173 -51.31 -1.69 -20.56
CA LEU A 173 -51.12 -0.67 -19.54
C LEU A 173 -51.04 -1.29 -18.13
N THR A 174 -51.93 -2.22 -17.80
CA THR A 174 -51.90 -2.95 -16.52
C THR A 174 -50.61 -3.79 -16.38
N GLY A 175 -50.14 -4.40 -17.47
CA GLY A 175 -48.86 -5.10 -17.51
C GLY A 175 -47.66 -4.19 -17.25
N MET A 176 -47.66 -3.01 -17.86
CA MET A 176 -46.63 -1.97 -17.65
C MET A 176 -46.59 -1.49 -16.20
N GLU A 177 -47.77 -1.17 -15.60
CA GLU A 177 -47.84 -0.78 -14.18
C GLU A 177 -47.28 -1.83 -13.25
N ARG A 178 -47.56 -3.11 -13.49
CA ARG A 178 -47.03 -4.22 -12.72
C ARG A 178 -45.52 -4.31 -12.85
N GLN A 179 -45.00 -4.12 -14.06
CA GLN A 179 -43.58 -4.15 -14.35
C GLN A 179 -42.82 -2.99 -13.66
N VAL A 180 -43.40 -1.77 -13.67
CA VAL A 180 -42.83 -0.61 -12.99
C VAL A 180 -42.82 -0.78 -11.47
N ARG A 181 -43.85 -1.43 -10.89
CA ARG A 181 -43.86 -1.71 -9.44
C ARG A 181 -42.84 -2.79 -9.01
N ALA A 182 -42.39 -3.60 -9.94
CA ALA A 182 -41.41 -4.67 -9.67
C ALA A 182 -39.97 -4.20 -9.87
N LEU A 183 -39.74 -2.98 -10.37
CA LEU A 183 -38.43 -2.30 -10.48
C LEU A 183 -38.07 -1.57 -9.20
#